data_6584b4385c479d4134afb506ee93e731
#
_entry.id   6584b4385c479d4134afb506ee93e731
#
_cell.length_a   1.000
_cell.length_b   1.000
_cell.length_c   1.000
_cell.angle_alpha   90.00
_cell.angle_beta   90.00
_cell.angle_gamma   90.00
#
_symmetry.space_group_name_H-M   'P 1'
#
loop_
_entity.id
_entity.type
_entity.pdbx_description
1 polymer ?
#
loop_
_entity_poly.entity_id
_entity_poly.type
_entity_poly.pdbx_seq_one_letter_code
_entity_poly.pdbx_strand_id
1 'polypeptide(L)'
;MVYLPDKLGKSDVAVISQTAFPPEVTVLCSQKVFGKISEENRNSTIRSFLVNRELFTEDEQGYLLTYLKKHRAEYLEQYILKEDYLALEACFAVMPKVKTLMDECLAITERTNKQQINLFLMQTIQK
;
A
#
# COMPACT_ATOMS: atom_id res chain seq x y z
N MET A 1 16.71 1.03 0.55
CA MET A 1 15.79 2.18 0.46
C MET A 1 16.06 2.96 -0.82
N VAL A 2 15.01 3.31 -1.53
CA VAL A 2 15.08 4.09 -2.76
C VAL A 2 14.41 5.44 -2.54
N TYR A 3 15.08 6.53 -2.89
CA TYR A 3 14.53 7.87 -2.83
C TYR A 3 14.41 8.44 -4.24
N LEU A 4 13.21 8.91 -4.59
CA LEU A 4 12.93 9.49 -5.90
C LEU A 4 12.73 11.01 -5.73
N PRO A 5 13.68 11.84 -6.21
CA PRO A 5 13.62 13.29 -6.01
C PRO A 5 12.51 13.96 -6.83
N ASP A 6 12.08 15.14 -6.39
CA ASP A 6 11.02 15.93 -7.05
C ASP A 6 11.34 16.28 -8.50
N LYS A 7 12.61 16.55 -8.78
CA LYS A 7 13.03 17.02 -10.10
C LYS A 7 13.69 15.91 -10.89
N LEU A 8 12.85 15.07 -11.50
CA LEU A 8 13.33 14.04 -12.40
C LEU A 8 13.17 14.50 -13.85
N GLY A 9 14.20 14.29 -14.67
CA GLY A 9 14.11 14.52 -16.11
C GLY A 9 13.18 13.52 -16.78
N LYS A 10 12.75 13.80 -18.00
CA LYS A 10 11.86 12.87 -18.74
C LYS A 10 12.47 11.49 -18.93
N SER A 11 13.79 11.43 -19.18
CA SER A 11 14.50 10.15 -19.31
C SER A 11 14.48 9.35 -18.02
N ASP A 12 14.68 10.02 -16.89
CA ASP A 12 14.69 9.37 -15.58
C ASP A 12 13.32 8.80 -15.24
N VAL A 13 12.25 9.55 -15.52
CA VAL A 13 10.88 9.11 -15.30
C VAL A 13 10.58 7.88 -16.17
N ALA A 14 11.03 7.88 -17.43
CA ALA A 14 10.82 6.74 -18.32
C ALA A 14 11.49 5.48 -17.80
N VAL A 15 12.74 5.59 -17.30
CA VAL A 15 13.46 4.46 -16.72
C VAL A 15 12.77 3.93 -15.47
N ILE A 16 12.38 4.83 -14.56
CA ILE A 16 11.69 4.45 -13.31
C ILE A 16 10.35 3.80 -13.62
N SER A 17 9.63 4.30 -14.61
CA SER A 17 8.32 3.74 -14.99
C SER A 17 8.42 2.31 -15.51
N GLN A 18 9.58 1.93 -16.06
CA GLN A 18 9.82 0.59 -16.61
C GLN A 18 10.52 -0.35 -15.61
N THR A 19 11.02 0.20 -14.49
CA THR A 19 11.76 -0.57 -13.50
C THR A 19 10.82 -0.96 -12.36
N ALA A 20 10.68 -2.27 -12.12
CA ALA A 20 9.92 -2.76 -10.97
C ALA A 20 10.86 -2.89 -9.77
N PHE A 21 10.54 -2.22 -8.67
CA PHE A 21 11.29 -2.37 -7.43
C PHE A 21 10.84 -3.61 -6.67
N PRO A 22 11.76 -4.34 -6.02
CA PRO A 22 11.36 -5.48 -5.17
C PRO A 22 10.40 -5.03 -4.06
N PRO A 23 9.44 -5.89 -3.67
CA PRO A 23 8.45 -5.52 -2.63
C PRO A 23 9.05 -5.15 -1.28
N GLU A 24 10.21 -5.69 -0.94
CA GLU A 24 10.90 -5.44 0.31
C GLU A 24 11.69 -4.12 0.32
N VAL A 25 11.80 -3.45 -0.82
CA VAL A 25 12.52 -2.18 -0.90
C VAL A 25 11.61 -1.03 -0.49
N THR A 26 12.08 -0.20 0.44
CA THR A 26 11.36 1.01 0.84
C THR A 26 11.54 2.08 -0.23
N VAL A 27 10.43 2.58 -0.77
CA VAL A 27 10.43 3.59 -1.84
C VAL A 27 9.85 4.89 -1.30
N LEU A 28 10.66 5.95 -1.31
CA LEU A 28 10.27 7.29 -0.89
C LEU A 28 10.18 8.21 -2.12
N CYS A 29 9.07 8.89 -2.28
CA CYS A 29 8.92 9.87 -3.37
C CYS A 29 7.90 10.95 -3.01
N SER A 30 7.99 12.08 -3.69
CA SER A 30 7.02 13.16 -3.54
C SER A 30 5.73 12.85 -4.30
N GLN A 31 4.67 13.59 -4.00
CA GLN A 31 3.39 13.46 -4.70
C GLN A 31 3.55 13.62 -6.21
N LYS A 32 4.39 14.56 -6.65
CA LYS A 32 4.62 14.83 -8.06
C LYS A 32 5.22 13.61 -8.77
N VAL A 33 6.23 13.00 -8.16
CA VAL A 33 6.91 11.83 -8.71
C VAL A 33 6.01 10.60 -8.64
N PHE A 34 5.27 10.44 -7.54
CA PHE A 34 4.35 9.32 -7.34
C PHE A 34 3.33 9.22 -8.49
N GLY A 35 2.82 10.34 -8.97
CA GLY A 35 1.87 10.36 -10.08
C GLY A 35 2.46 9.96 -11.43
N LYS A 36 3.79 9.92 -11.55
CA LYS A 36 4.49 9.65 -12.81
C LYS A 36 5.10 8.26 -12.91
N ILE A 37 5.28 7.56 -11.79
CA ILE A 37 5.88 6.23 -11.79
C ILE A 37 4.83 5.17 -12.17
N SER A 38 5.30 3.96 -12.49
CA SER A 38 4.43 2.84 -12.88
C SER A 38 3.51 2.43 -11.72
N GLU A 39 2.42 1.72 -12.06
CA GLU A 39 1.51 1.18 -11.06
C GLU A 39 2.22 0.26 -10.07
N GLU A 40 3.13 -0.59 -10.55
CA GLU A 40 3.91 -1.48 -9.68
C GLU A 40 4.74 -0.70 -8.69
N ASN A 41 5.39 0.39 -9.13
CA ASN A 41 6.19 1.23 -8.26
C ASN A 41 5.33 2.03 -7.28
N ARG A 42 4.13 2.47 -7.70
CA ARG A 42 3.16 3.09 -6.79
C ARG A 42 2.74 2.10 -5.71
N ASN A 43 2.49 0.85 -6.08
CA ASN A 43 2.12 -0.19 -5.12
C ASN A 43 3.25 -0.45 -4.11
N SER A 44 4.50 -0.45 -4.57
CA SER A 44 5.65 -0.58 -3.68
C SER A 44 5.77 0.60 -2.72
N THR A 45 5.49 1.81 -3.20
CA THR A 45 5.51 3.02 -2.37
C THR A 45 4.42 2.96 -1.29
N ILE A 46 3.21 2.54 -1.66
CA ILE A 46 2.10 2.41 -0.69
C ILE A 46 2.45 1.37 0.37
N ARG A 47 3.00 0.23 -0.02
CA ARG A 47 3.42 -0.77 0.95
C ARG A 47 4.51 -0.25 1.88
N SER A 48 5.49 0.47 1.34
CA SER A 48 6.54 1.11 2.14
C SER A 48 5.96 2.09 3.16
N PHE A 49 4.98 2.90 2.75
CA PHE A 49 4.26 3.80 3.63
C PHE A 49 3.56 3.04 4.76
N LEU A 50 2.88 1.94 4.45
CA LEU A 50 2.17 1.15 5.46
C LEU A 50 3.13 0.54 6.48
N VAL A 51 4.23 -0.01 6.02
CA VAL A 51 5.17 -0.76 6.87
C VAL A 51 6.16 0.15 7.59
N ASN A 52 6.54 1.28 6.98
CA ASN A 52 7.58 2.19 7.51
C ASN A 52 7.10 3.65 7.49
N ARG A 53 5.93 3.93 8.08
CA ARG A 53 5.33 5.27 8.08
C ARG A 53 6.27 6.36 8.59
N GLU A 54 7.06 6.04 9.57
CA GLU A 54 7.96 6.99 10.22
C GLU A 54 9.05 7.54 9.29
N LEU A 55 9.30 6.87 8.16
CA LEU A 55 10.27 7.33 7.18
C LEU A 55 9.70 8.39 6.23
N PHE A 56 8.38 8.61 6.26
CA PHE A 56 7.70 9.53 5.35
C PHE A 56 7.36 10.83 6.08
N THR A 57 7.44 11.96 5.35
CA THR A 57 7.02 13.25 5.90
C THR A 57 5.51 13.29 6.07
N GLU A 58 5.00 14.26 6.85
CA GLU A 58 3.55 14.43 7.03
C GLU A 58 2.83 14.64 5.70
N ASP A 59 3.40 15.44 4.79
CA ASP A 59 2.83 15.67 3.48
C ASP A 59 2.78 14.38 2.66
N GLU A 60 3.86 13.60 2.69
CA GLU A 60 3.92 12.32 2.01
C GLU A 60 2.89 11.34 2.57
N GLN A 61 2.80 11.25 3.87
CA GLN A 61 1.80 10.40 4.54
C GLN A 61 0.38 10.82 4.15
N GLY A 62 0.14 12.12 4.05
CA GLY A 62 -1.16 12.66 3.67
C GLY A 62 -1.61 12.24 2.29
N TYR A 63 -0.79 12.46 1.27
CA TYR A 63 -1.20 12.12 -0.08
C TYR A 63 -1.25 10.60 -0.31
N LEU A 64 -0.35 9.84 0.33
CA LEU A 64 -0.35 8.39 0.21
C LEU A 64 -1.59 7.77 0.86
N LEU A 65 -1.99 8.28 2.02
CA LEU A 65 -3.20 7.82 2.69
C LEU A 65 -4.44 8.13 1.85
N THR A 66 -4.51 9.30 1.25
CA THR A 66 -5.61 9.68 0.36
C THR A 66 -5.70 8.72 -0.84
N TYR A 67 -4.57 8.41 -1.45
CA TYR A 67 -4.50 7.48 -2.56
C TYR A 67 -4.92 6.06 -2.14
N LEU A 68 -4.44 5.61 -0.99
CA LEU A 68 -4.79 4.30 -0.45
C LEU A 68 -6.30 4.18 -0.20
N LYS A 69 -6.92 5.19 0.40
CA LYS A 69 -8.37 5.20 0.65
C LYS A 69 -9.16 5.15 -0.66
N LYS A 70 -8.70 5.86 -1.68
CA LYS A 70 -9.36 5.88 -2.98
C LYS A 70 -9.32 4.52 -3.68
N HIS A 71 -8.21 3.78 -3.52
CA HIS A 71 -8.00 2.48 -4.13
C HIS A 71 -8.03 1.34 -3.12
N ARG A 72 -8.75 1.53 -2.02
CA ARG A 72 -8.76 0.62 -0.88
C ARG A 72 -9.03 -0.84 -1.25
N ALA A 73 -10.08 -1.09 -2.01
CA ALA A 73 -10.47 -2.45 -2.36
C ALA A 73 -9.37 -3.17 -3.15
N GLU A 74 -8.71 -2.45 -4.06
CA GLU A 74 -7.64 -3.00 -4.88
C GLU A 74 -6.44 -3.43 -4.02
N TYR A 75 -6.03 -2.59 -3.07
CA TYR A 75 -4.91 -2.90 -2.19
C TYR A 75 -5.23 -4.03 -1.21
N LEU A 76 -6.43 -4.03 -0.64
CA LEU A 76 -6.85 -5.12 0.24
C LEU A 76 -6.83 -6.46 -0.51
N GLU A 77 -7.33 -6.48 -1.75
CA GLU A 77 -7.32 -7.69 -2.56
C GLU A 77 -5.89 -8.16 -2.85
N GLN A 78 -4.98 -7.25 -3.22
CA GLN A 78 -3.58 -7.60 -3.45
C GLN A 78 -2.94 -8.24 -2.22
N TYR A 79 -3.13 -7.64 -1.05
CA TYR A 79 -2.52 -8.13 0.18
C TYR A 79 -3.13 -9.46 0.63
N ILE A 80 -4.42 -9.65 0.42
CA ILE A 80 -5.08 -10.91 0.72
C ILE A 80 -4.57 -12.02 -0.20
N LEU A 81 -4.48 -11.77 -1.51
CA LEU A 81 -3.99 -12.75 -2.47
C LEU A 81 -2.54 -13.15 -2.21
N LYS A 82 -1.72 -12.20 -1.78
CA LYS A 82 -0.31 -12.44 -1.45
C LYS A 82 -0.10 -12.92 -0.01
N GLU A 83 -1.16 -12.97 0.77
CA GLU A 83 -1.10 -13.29 2.20
C GLU A 83 -0.10 -12.39 2.94
N ASP A 84 -0.10 -11.10 2.58
CA ASP A 84 0.77 -10.09 3.17
C ASP A 84 0.12 -9.54 4.44
N TYR A 85 0.26 -10.28 5.53
CA TYR A 85 -0.38 -9.97 6.80
C TYR A 85 0.10 -8.64 7.40
N LEU A 86 1.38 -8.32 7.21
CA LEU A 86 1.96 -7.10 7.73
C LEU A 86 1.30 -5.86 7.10
N ALA A 87 1.12 -5.89 5.79
CA ALA A 87 0.45 -4.81 5.08
C ALA A 87 -1.04 -4.72 5.43
N LEU A 88 -1.73 -5.85 5.59
CA LEU A 88 -3.14 -5.87 6.00
C LEU A 88 -3.32 -5.27 7.39
N GLU A 89 -2.49 -5.65 8.35
CA GLU A 89 -2.54 -5.11 9.71
C GLU A 89 -2.30 -3.60 9.69
N ALA A 90 -1.34 -3.14 8.89
CA ALA A 90 -1.06 -1.72 8.75
C ALA A 90 -2.23 -0.95 8.14
N CYS A 91 -2.97 -1.53 7.20
CA CYS A 91 -4.19 -0.92 6.65
C CYS A 91 -5.22 -0.64 7.73
N PHE A 92 -5.44 -1.59 8.64
CA PHE A 92 -6.38 -1.40 9.75
C PHE A 92 -5.89 -0.34 10.73
N ALA A 93 -4.56 -0.17 10.85
CA ALA A 93 -3.98 0.83 11.74
C ALA A 93 -4.14 2.27 11.21
N VAL A 94 -4.13 2.46 9.87
CA VAL A 94 -4.17 3.81 9.28
C VAL A 94 -5.55 4.25 8.81
N MET A 95 -6.50 3.32 8.63
CA MET A 95 -7.84 3.66 8.15
C MET A 95 -8.86 3.58 9.28
N PRO A 96 -9.72 4.60 9.44
CA PRO A 96 -10.56 4.72 10.65
C PRO A 96 -11.81 3.84 10.69
N LYS A 97 -12.32 3.36 9.55
CA LYS A 97 -13.57 2.60 9.52
C LYS A 97 -13.31 1.09 9.49
N VAL A 98 -12.87 0.56 10.63
CA VAL A 98 -12.47 -0.85 10.78
C VAL A 98 -13.57 -1.82 10.36
N LYS A 99 -14.81 -1.57 10.73
CA LYS A 99 -15.93 -2.44 10.37
C LYS A 99 -16.12 -2.54 8.86
N THR A 100 -16.07 -1.40 8.16
CA THR A 100 -16.20 -1.37 6.70
C THR A 100 -15.04 -2.12 6.02
N LEU A 101 -13.82 -1.91 6.53
CA LEU A 101 -12.65 -2.63 6.02
C LEU A 101 -12.79 -4.13 6.24
N MET A 102 -13.29 -4.53 7.42
CA MET A 102 -13.51 -5.95 7.71
C MET A 102 -14.52 -6.57 6.75
N ASP A 103 -15.64 -5.89 6.52
CA ASP A 103 -16.66 -6.39 5.60
C ASP A 103 -16.11 -6.56 4.19
N GLU A 104 -15.30 -5.61 3.71
CA GLU A 104 -14.63 -5.71 2.42
C GLU A 104 -13.64 -6.88 2.37
N CYS A 105 -12.86 -7.04 3.43
CA CYS A 105 -11.89 -8.14 3.51
C CYS A 105 -12.59 -9.50 3.52
N LEU A 106 -13.69 -9.63 4.26
CA LEU A 106 -14.46 -10.87 4.31
C LEU A 106 -15.01 -11.23 2.93
N ALA A 107 -15.53 -10.24 2.20
CA ALA A 107 -16.03 -10.46 0.84
C ALA A 107 -14.91 -10.91 -0.10
N ILE A 108 -13.73 -10.31 0.03
CA ILE A 108 -12.58 -10.67 -0.81
C ILE A 108 -12.07 -12.08 -0.46
N THR A 109 -11.93 -12.41 0.83
CA THR A 109 -11.45 -13.73 1.24
C THR A 109 -12.40 -14.84 0.81
N GLU A 110 -13.71 -14.59 0.85
CA GLU A 110 -14.72 -15.53 0.37
C GLU A 110 -14.59 -15.75 -1.14
N ARG A 111 -14.48 -14.67 -1.91
CA ARG A 111 -14.35 -14.71 -3.37
C ARG A 111 -13.04 -15.38 -3.81
N THR A 112 -11.95 -15.16 -3.09
CA THR A 112 -10.62 -15.67 -3.43
C THR A 112 -10.27 -16.96 -2.73
N ASN A 113 -11.16 -17.49 -1.89
CA ASN A 113 -10.97 -18.74 -1.12
C ASN A 113 -9.77 -18.67 -0.17
N LYS A 114 -9.55 -17.51 0.47
CA LYS A 114 -8.46 -17.27 1.42
C LYS A 114 -8.97 -17.22 2.86
N GLN A 115 -9.63 -18.28 3.30
CA GLN A 115 -10.33 -18.32 4.60
C GLN A 115 -9.41 -18.19 5.81
N GLN A 116 -8.15 -18.61 5.71
CA GLN A 116 -7.19 -18.49 6.81
C GLN A 116 -6.94 -17.04 7.21
N ILE A 117 -7.07 -16.11 6.27
CA ILE A 117 -6.90 -14.69 6.52
C ILE A 117 -8.00 -14.16 7.43
N ASN A 118 -9.20 -14.73 7.38
CA ASN A 118 -10.31 -14.33 8.25
C ASN A 118 -9.95 -14.48 9.73
N LEU A 119 -9.29 -15.59 10.10
CA LEU A 119 -8.84 -15.80 11.49
C LEU A 119 -7.83 -14.75 11.90
N PHE A 120 -6.88 -14.43 11.04
CA PHE A 120 -5.89 -13.38 11.28
C PHE A 120 -6.56 -12.03 11.51
N LEU A 121 -7.50 -11.65 10.63
CA LEU A 121 -8.21 -10.37 10.71
C LEU A 121 -9.04 -10.28 11.99
N MET A 122 -9.72 -11.35 12.36
CA MET A 122 -10.51 -11.36 13.60
C MET A 122 -9.62 -11.16 14.82
N GLN A 123 -8.46 -11.79 14.86
CA GLN A 123 -7.50 -11.64 15.95
C GLN A 123 -6.95 -10.22 16.00
N THR A 124 -6.67 -9.61 14.86
CA THR A 124 -6.13 -8.24 14.76
C THR A 124 -7.13 -7.21 15.30
N ILE A 125 -8.42 -7.39 15.01
CA ILE A 125 -9.46 -6.44 15.42
C ILE A 125 -9.81 -6.57 16.90
N GLN A 126 -9.70 -7.76 17.46
CA GLN A 126 -10.02 -8.00 18.88
C GLN A 126 -8.93 -7.51 19.84
N LYS A 127 -7.80 -7.09 19.31
CA LYS A 127 -6.76 -6.45 20.11
C LYS A 127 -7.12 -4.99 20.33
#